data_186f383f3b098fa36a76fe29cd9590bb
#
_entry.id   186f383f3b098fa36a76fe29cd9590bb
#
_cell.length_a   1.000
_cell.length_b   1.000
_cell.length_c   1.000
_cell.angle_alpha   90.00
_cell.angle_beta   90.00
_cell.angle_gamma   90.00
#
_symmetry.space_group_name_H-M   'P 1'
#
loop_
_entity.id
_entity.type
_entity.pdbx_description
1 polymer ?
#
loop_
_entity_poly.entity_id
_entity_poly.type
_entity_poly.pdbx_seq_one_letter_code
_entity_poly.pdbx_strand_id
1 'polypeptide(L)'
;MGRKKAVIVHYRVGLTDGVSLEIEKRRQILEEMGCEVKLVSGPRQSGADFIIDKLEYDTPIMRDIKENCFKYFNKATLDSGNLIDMIDEVSKRIERAFLAYHHKEKFDVIFLHNMFSLGLHISAASAFARIARRLNIPVIATHHDFYWERKDFLEPVNEEVAEYLETYVPPLQINNIIHVCINSLAQAELKRRKGISAVVIPDVFDFKQKSWAPDEYNSDLLRTIGVKPNDLVILQATRIVKRKGIELTIQFVRELERQKDKLTGKTLYNGKAITNDSNIVLILAGYAEEFDKQYLKNLKDKINTANIKTKFIHQLVGAERSYGDKKIYSLWDVYVFSDLITYPSIFEGWGNQFIETVFAKKPIVLFEYPVFISDIKKEGYFLISLGSKIRGNDKNNLIEIDVSKVNKAAIESIKALTSKETNILLDRNFEIGARYHDYNVLREFLTTYV
;
A
#
# COMPACT_ATOMS: atom_id res chain seq x y z
N MET A 1 -1.69 24.77 28.44
CA MET A 1 -0.99 24.88 27.15
C MET A 1 -2.04 24.93 26.04
N GLY A 2 -1.87 25.77 25.00
CA GLY A 2 -2.78 25.79 23.87
C GLY A 2 -2.73 24.47 23.10
N ARG A 3 -3.81 24.16 22.38
CA ARG A 3 -3.90 23.00 21.49
C ARG A 3 -2.80 23.08 20.42
N LYS A 4 -1.96 22.05 20.28
CA LYS A 4 -0.92 22.03 19.23
C LYS A 4 -1.53 21.95 17.85
N LYS A 5 -0.92 22.62 16.88
CA LYS A 5 -1.36 22.66 15.47
C LYS A 5 -0.38 21.88 14.59
N ALA A 6 -0.87 20.85 13.95
CA ALA A 6 -0.15 20.04 13.00
C ALA A 6 -0.62 20.32 11.57
N VAL A 7 0.29 20.27 10.61
CA VAL A 7 -0.08 20.28 9.18
C VAL A 7 0.49 19.05 8.49
N ILE A 8 -0.35 18.36 7.71
CA ILE A 8 0.05 17.24 6.87
C ILE A 8 0.02 17.68 5.41
N VAL A 9 1.12 17.50 4.71
CA VAL A 9 1.29 17.93 3.32
C VAL A 9 1.57 16.74 2.42
N HIS A 10 0.81 16.62 1.36
CA HIS A 10 1.05 15.70 0.27
C HIS A 10 0.54 16.30 -1.05
N TYR A 11 0.91 15.71 -2.18
CA TYR A 11 0.45 16.18 -3.50
C TYR A 11 -1.08 16.11 -3.65
N ARG A 12 -1.70 15.12 -3.03
CA ARG A 12 -3.15 14.89 -3.02
C ARG A 12 -3.56 14.18 -1.73
N VAL A 13 -4.77 14.47 -1.23
CA VAL A 13 -5.34 13.89 -0.01
C VAL A 13 -6.82 13.54 -0.23
N GLY A 14 -7.38 12.70 0.62
CA GLY A 14 -8.80 12.33 0.52
C GLY A 14 -9.11 11.30 -0.56
N LEU A 15 -8.11 10.58 -1.08
CA LEU A 15 -8.26 9.49 -2.04
C LEU A 15 -8.14 8.12 -1.36
N THR A 16 -8.35 7.06 -2.15
CA THR A 16 -8.27 5.66 -1.70
C THR A 16 -6.94 4.98 -2.03
N ASP A 17 -5.92 5.74 -2.43
CA ASP A 17 -4.58 5.20 -2.60
C ASP A 17 -3.87 5.03 -1.25
N GLY A 18 -2.85 4.14 -1.21
CA GLY A 18 -2.21 3.75 0.04
C GLY A 18 -1.65 4.92 0.87
N VAL A 19 -1.07 5.94 0.21
CA VAL A 19 -0.52 7.11 0.94
C VAL A 19 -1.64 7.99 1.50
N SER A 20 -2.72 8.22 0.73
CA SER A 20 -3.88 8.98 1.21
C SER A 20 -4.55 8.31 2.42
N LEU A 21 -4.63 6.97 2.42
CA LEU A 21 -5.15 6.21 3.57
C LEU A 21 -4.22 6.35 4.80
N GLU A 22 -2.91 6.30 4.63
CA GLU A 22 -1.95 6.50 5.73
C GLU A 22 -1.98 7.95 6.28
N ILE A 23 -2.23 8.93 5.43
CA ILE A 23 -2.44 10.33 5.84
C ILE A 23 -3.69 10.44 6.73
N GLU A 24 -4.80 9.80 6.35
CA GLU A 24 -6.04 9.85 7.12
C GLU A 24 -5.90 9.17 8.49
N LYS A 25 -5.23 8.00 8.56
CA LYS A 25 -4.90 7.34 9.83
C LYS A 25 -4.07 8.27 10.74
N ARG A 26 -3.06 8.93 10.19
CA ARG A 26 -2.21 9.87 10.93
C ARG A 26 -3.00 11.08 11.42
N ARG A 27 -3.86 11.63 10.57
CA ARG A 27 -4.78 12.72 10.93
C ARG A 27 -5.64 12.32 12.12
N GLN A 28 -6.34 11.19 12.02
CA GLN A 28 -7.20 10.66 13.09
C GLN A 28 -6.43 10.52 14.41
N ILE A 29 -5.25 9.89 14.39
CA ILE A 29 -4.45 9.69 15.61
C ILE A 29 -4.02 11.03 16.22
N LEU A 30 -3.60 12.01 15.41
CA LEU A 30 -3.22 13.34 15.91
C LEU A 30 -4.43 14.09 16.53
N GLU A 31 -5.60 13.99 15.90
CA GLU A 31 -6.84 14.58 16.42
C GLU A 31 -7.27 13.94 17.75
N GLU A 32 -7.16 12.61 17.86
CA GLU A 32 -7.39 11.87 19.13
C GLU A 32 -6.39 12.25 20.24
N MET A 33 -5.16 12.63 19.84
CA MET A 33 -4.15 13.17 20.76
C MET A 33 -4.40 14.64 21.16
N GLY A 34 -5.47 15.26 20.63
CA GLY A 34 -5.85 16.63 20.95
C GLY A 34 -5.23 17.70 20.05
N CYS A 35 -4.57 17.34 18.97
CA CYS A 35 -4.05 18.32 18.00
C CYS A 35 -5.15 18.91 17.11
N GLU A 36 -4.96 20.14 16.66
CA GLU A 36 -5.66 20.68 15.51
C GLU A 36 -4.86 20.30 14.26
N VAL A 37 -5.46 19.54 13.33
CA VAL A 37 -4.78 19.06 12.13
C VAL A 37 -5.32 19.76 10.90
N LYS A 38 -4.42 20.24 10.05
CA LYS A 38 -4.73 20.81 8.74
C LYS A 38 -4.10 19.98 7.62
N LEU A 39 -4.84 19.78 6.55
CA LEU A 39 -4.36 19.10 5.35
C LEU A 39 -4.03 20.13 4.26
N VAL A 40 -2.87 19.97 3.62
CA VAL A 40 -2.42 20.82 2.50
C VAL A 40 -2.11 19.94 1.31
N SER A 41 -2.64 20.26 0.14
CA SER A 41 -2.36 19.54 -1.11
C SER A 41 -2.48 20.40 -2.36
N GLY A 42 -2.26 19.77 -3.53
CA GLY A 42 -2.66 20.31 -4.83
C GLY A 42 -4.19 20.29 -5.00
N PRO A 43 -4.71 20.91 -6.07
CA PRO A 43 -6.16 21.12 -6.28
C PRO A 43 -6.93 19.86 -6.71
N ARG A 44 -6.24 18.81 -7.18
CA ARG A 44 -6.90 17.66 -7.80
C ARG A 44 -7.58 16.76 -6.77
N GLN A 45 -8.91 16.68 -6.84
CA GLN A 45 -9.75 15.81 -5.98
C GLN A 45 -9.42 15.97 -4.50
N SER A 46 -9.27 17.19 -4.04
CA SER A 46 -8.72 17.46 -2.73
C SER A 46 -9.79 17.61 -1.66
N GLY A 47 -9.61 16.86 -0.55
CA GLY A 47 -10.23 17.12 0.75
C GLY A 47 -9.37 18.00 1.67
N ALA A 48 -8.42 18.77 1.14
CA ALA A 48 -7.50 19.60 1.92
C ALA A 48 -8.15 20.88 2.44
N ASP A 49 -7.68 21.31 3.63
CA ASP A 49 -8.06 22.60 4.23
C ASP A 49 -7.44 23.80 3.48
N PHE A 50 -6.27 23.56 2.85
CA PHE A 50 -5.59 24.59 2.06
C PHE A 50 -4.97 24.01 0.79
N ILE A 51 -5.23 24.67 -0.32
CA ILE A 51 -4.76 24.29 -1.65
C ILE A 51 -3.56 25.13 -2.05
N ILE A 52 -2.49 24.45 -2.48
CA ILE A 52 -1.35 25.08 -3.16
C ILE A 52 -1.33 24.57 -4.59
N ASP A 53 -1.79 25.37 -5.55
CA ASP A 53 -1.94 24.96 -6.95
C ASP A 53 -0.66 24.34 -7.53
N LYS A 54 0.51 24.83 -7.09
CA LYS A 54 1.80 24.37 -7.58
C LYS A 54 2.26 23.04 -6.95
N LEU A 55 1.49 22.44 -6.03
CA LEU A 55 1.71 21.07 -5.58
C LEU A 55 1.11 20.01 -6.52
N GLU A 56 0.28 20.41 -7.51
CA GLU A 56 -0.20 19.48 -8.53
C GLU A 56 0.94 19.06 -9.46
N TYR A 57 1.28 17.76 -9.42
CA TYR A 57 2.37 17.20 -10.21
C TYR A 57 1.98 16.80 -11.65
N ASP A 58 0.68 16.78 -11.97
CA ASP A 58 0.14 16.39 -13.28
C ASP A 58 -0.39 17.58 -14.06
N THR A 59 0.33 18.70 -14.01
CA THR A 59 0.09 19.88 -14.88
C THR A 59 1.03 19.85 -16.08
N PRO A 60 0.71 20.57 -17.19
CA PRO A 60 1.62 20.64 -18.35
C PRO A 60 3.06 21.00 -17.96
N ILE A 61 3.24 22.08 -17.18
CA ILE A 61 4.58 22.51 -16.73
C ILE A 61 5.31 21.45 -15.89
N MET A 62 4.58 20.72 -15.05
CA MET A 62 5.20 19.68 -14.21
C MET A 62 5.52 18.43 -15.01
N ARG A 63 4.73 18.09 -16.02
CA ARG A 63 5.07 17.04 -16.98
C ARG A 63 6.30 17.41 -17.79
N ASP A 64 6.40 18.63 -18.28
CA ASP A 64 7.57 19.13 -18.99
C ASP A 64 8.84 19.06 -18.13
N ILE A 65 8.77 19.56 -16.88
CA ILE A 65 9.88 19.45 -15.92
C ILE A 65 10.28 18.00 -15.73
N LYS A 66 9.33 17.09 -15.43
CA LYS A 66 9.60 15.67 -15.21
C LYS A 66 10.23 15.00 -16.43
N GLU A 67 9.70 15.24 -17.62
CA GLU A 67 10.24 14.66 -18.85
C GLU A 67 11.63 15.15 -19.17
N ASN A 68 11.89 16.45 -18.99
CA ASN A 68 13.23 17.01 -19.17
C ASN A 68 14.22 16.60 -18.07
N CYS A 69 13.75 16.18 -16.90
CA CYS A 69 14.60 15.64 -15.84
C CYS A 69 15.00 14.17 -16.04
N PHE A 70 14.07 13.32 -16.60
CA PHE A 70 14.21 11.87 -16.51
C PHE A 70 14.04 11.09 -17.81
N LYS A 71 13.56 11.72 -18.90
CA LYS A 71 13.35 11.02 -20.17
C LYS A 71 14.23 11.53 -21.30
N TYR A 72 14.19 12.82 -21.56
CA TYR A 72 14.96 13.49 -22.61
C TYR A 72 15.13 14.95 -22.29
N PHE A 73 16.28 15.48 -22.61
CA PHE A 73 16.54 16.90 -22.51
C PHE A 73 16.33 17.55 -23.87
N ASN A 74 15.32 18.42 -24.01
CA ASN A 74 15.05 19.11 -25.28
C ASN A 74 15.88 20.40 -25.39
N LYS A 75 17.08 20.30 -25.96
CA LYS A 75 17.98 21.44 -26.16
C LYS A 75 17.40 22.57 -27.04
N ALA A 76 16.36 22.28 -27.83
CA ALA A 76 15.77 23.31 -28.73
C ALA A 76 14.78 24.24 -27.99
N THR A 77 14.21 23.79 -26.89
CA THR A 77 13.23 24.54 -26.09
C THR A 77 13.70 24.88 -24.70
N LEU A 78 14.64 24.12 -24.14
CA LEU A 78 15.19 24.28 -22.78
C LEU A 78 16.68 23.94 -22.82
N ASP A 79 17.51 24.90 -22.41
CA ASP A 79 18.85 24.61 -21.94
C ASP A 79 18.81 24.23 -20.43
N SER A 80 19.90 23.70 -19.89
CA SER A 80 19.94 23.23 -18.50
C SER A 80 19.65 24.36 -17.49
N GLY A 81 20.11 25.57 -17.76
CA GLY A 81 19.84 26.73 -16.92
C GLY A 81 18.36 27.07 -16.85
N ASN A 82 17.65 27.00 -17.98
CA ASN A 82 16.22 27.24 -18.01
C ASN A 82 15.43 26.17 -17.23
N LEU A 83 15.86 24.91 -17.28
CA LEU A 83 15.20 23.83 -16.53
C LEU A 83 15.31 24.03 -15.01
N ILE A 84 16.49 24.34 -14.50
CA ILE A 84 16.70 24.61 -13.07
C ILE A 84 15.94 25.86 -12.66
N ASP A 85 15.96 26.91 -13.47
CA ASP A 85 15.19 28.15 -13.21
C ASP A 85 13.68 27.87 -13.15
N MET A 86 13.14 27.03 -14.03
CA MET A 86 11.74 26.60 -13.98
C MET A 86 11.42 25.81 -12.70
N ILE A 87 12.29 24.87 -12.30
CA ILE A 87 12.15 24.12 -11.06
C ILE A 87 12.12 25.09 -9.88
N ASP A 88 13.05 26.05 -9.83
CA ASP A 88 13.18 27.00 -8.73
C ASP A 88 12.02 28.02 -8.70
N GLU A 89 11.51 28.46 -9.84
CA GLU A 89 10.34 29.35 -9.87
C GLU A 89 9.10 28.68 -9.29
N VAL A 90 8.82 27.41 -9.68
CA VAL A 90 7.72 26.63 -9.09
C VAL A 90 7.96 26.44 -7.59
N SER A 91 9.18 26.13 -7.21
CA SER A 91 9.57 25.93 -5.82
C SER A 91 9.34 27.19 -4.97
N LYS A 92 9.74 28.36 -5.44
CA LYS A 92 9.51 29.65 -4.75
C LYS A 92 8.04 30.00 -4.59
N ARG A 93 7.19 29.60 -5.54
CA ARG A 93 5.71 29.80 -5.45
C ARG A 93 5.12 28.90 -4.37
N ILE A 94 5.53 27.62 -4.28
CA ILE A 94 5.11 26.68 -3.23
C ILE A 94 5.55 27.22 -1.86
N GLU A 95 6.82 27.59 -1.73
CA GLU A 95 7.39 28.14 -0.49
C GLU A 95 6.61 29.38 -0.01
N ARG A 96 6.37 30.37 -0.88
CA ARG A 96 5.62 31.57 -0.53
C ARG A 96 4.19 31.26 -0.06
N ALA A 97 3.47 30.40 -0.78
CA ALA A 97 2.10 30.03 -0.44
C ALA A 97 2.03 29.31 0.93
N PHE A 98 2.94 28.36 1.17
CA PHE A 98 2.96 27.64 2.44
C PHE A 98 3.35 28.54 3.62
N LEU A 99 4.37 29.39 3.45
CA LEU A 99 4.79 30.33 4.51
C LEU A 99 3.71 31.34 4.85
N ALA A 100 2.94 31.83 3.87
CA ALA A 100 1.80 32.69 4.12
C ALA A 100 0.72 31.97 4.93
N TYR A 101 0.43 30.70 4.60
CA TYR A 101 -0.52 29.88 5.36
C TYR A 101 -0.02 29.59 6.76
N HIS A 102 1.24 29.18 6.91
CA HIS A 102 1.85 29.00 8.23
C HIS A 102 1.85 30.28 9.07
N HIS A 103 2.09 31.44 8.47
CA HIS A 103 2.04 32.72 9.21
C HIS A 103 0.67 32.96 9.84
N LYS A 104 -0.40 32.58 9.15
CA LYS A 104 -1.79 32.68 9.63
C LYS A 104 -2.09 31.63 10.70
N GLU A 105 -1.77 30.37 10.45
CA GLU A 105 -2.18 29.25 11.30
C GLU A 105 -1.23 28.97 12.47
N LYS A 106 0.09 29.25 12.32
CA LYS A 106 1.12 29.01 13.34
C LYS A 106 1.25 27.53 13.70
N PHE A 107 1.63 26.69 12.73
CA PHE A 107 1.86 25.25 12.93
C PHE A 107 3.04 25.01 13.87
N ASP A 108 2.88 24.02 14.75
CA ASP A 108 3.94 23.56 15.68
C ASP A 108 4.78 22.43 15.05
N VAL A 109 4.21 21.68 14.09
CA VAL A 109 4.85 20.54 13.42
C VAL A 109 4.34 20.38 11.99
N ILE A 110 5.22 19.94 11.08
CA ILE A 110 4.91 19.65 9.68
C ILE A 110 5.13 18.16 9.42
N PHE A 111 4.15 17.50 8.82
CA PHE A 111 4.25 16.13 8.32
C PHE A 111 4.26 16.15 6.79
N LEU A 112 5.31 15.58 6.20
CA LEU A 112 5.48 15.47 4.74
C LEU A 112 5.42 14.01 4.32
N HIS A 113 4.57 13.67 3.36
CA HIS A 113 4.50 12.33 2.80
C HIS A 113 5.08 12.31 1.38
N ASN A 114 6.09 11.48 1.14
CA ASN A 114 6.81 11.31 -0.14
C ASN A 114 7.36 12.60 -0.77
N MET A 115 7.38 13.70 -0.02
CA MET A 115 7.82 15.00 -0.54
C MET A 115 9.31 15.02 -0.89
N PHE A 116 10.13 14.32 -0.09
CA PHE A 116 11.59 14.23 -0.26
C PHE A 116 12.07 12.91 -0.85
N SER A 117 11.19 12.03 -1.29
CA SER A 117 11.59 10.69 -1.67
C SER A 117 11.33 10.35 -3.15
N LEU A 118 10.35 10.99 -3.77
CA LEU A 118 10.03 10.73 -5.17
C LEU A 118 10.54 11.84 -6.09
N GLY A 119 11.10 11.47 -7.24
CA GLY A 119 11.40 12.39 -8.34
C GLY A 119 10.16 12.97 -9.04
N LEU A 120 8.98 12.75 -8.47
CA LEU A 120 7.70 13.14 -9.04
C LEU A 120 7.50 14.65 -9.09
N HIS A 121 8.04 15.35 -8.08
CA HIS A 121 7.88 16.80 -7.93
C HIS A 121 9.09 17.42 -7.22
N ILE A 122 10.22 17.51 -7.92
CA ILE A 122 11.48 18.00 -7.34
C ILE A 122 11.41 19.46 -6.87
N SER A 123 10.59 20.29 -7.50
CA SER A 123 10.34 21.68 -7.05
C SER A 123 9.69 21.73 -5.65
N ALA A 124 8.79 20.78 -5.33
CA ALA A 124 8.20 20.71 -4.01
C ALA A 124 9.23 20.26 -2.96
N ALA A 125 10.12 19.31 -3.31
CA ALA A 125 11.19 18.89 -2.42
C ALA A 125 12.10 20.07 -2.02
N SER A 126 12.57 20.85 -2.99
CA SER A 126 13.40 22.02 -2.70
C SER A 126 12.65 23.12 -1.93
N ALA A 127 11.34 23.33 -2.21
CA ALA A 127 10.52 24.28 -1.46
C ALA A 127 10.44 23.89 0.02
N PHE A 128 10.08 22.64 0.33
CA PHE A 128 9.95 22.19 1.70
C PHE A 128 11.29 22.05 2.44
N ALA A 129 12.40 21.81 1.73
CA ALA A 129 13.72 21.91 2.31
C ALA A 129 14.06 23.35 2.77
N ARG A 130 13.71 24.37 1.97
CA ARG A 130 13.87 25.78 2.37
C ARG A 130 12.91 26.18 3.50
N ILE A 131 11.66 25.71 3.47
CA ILE A 131 10.69 25.91 4.54
C ILE A 131 11.21 25.33 5.86
N ALA A 132 11.71 24.10 5.85
CA ALA A 132 12.27 23.46 7.04
C ALA A 132 13.41 24.28 7.64
N ARG A 133 14.34 24.78 6.81
CA ARG A 133 15.44 25.64 7.28
C ARG A 133 14.95 26.95 7.90
N ARG A 134 13.85 27.52 7.36
CA ARG A 134 13.33 28.82 7.83
C ARG A 134 12.54 28.74 9.12
N LEU A 135 11.70 27.71 9.27
CA LEU A 135 10.71 27.69 10.34
C LEU A 135 11.26 27.12 11.66
N ASN A 136 12.33 26.36 11.61
CA ASN A 136 12.97 25.72 12.78
C ASN A 136 11.97 24.97 13.71
N ILE A 137 10.87 24.45 13.14
CA ILE A 137 9.92 23.56 13.80
C ILE A 137 10.16 22.12 13.30
N PRO A 138 9.74 21.08 14.06
CA PRO A 138 9.91 19.71 13.61
C PRO A 138 9.21 19.47 12.26
N VAL A 139 9.92 18.79 11.34
CA VAL A 139 9.40 18.33 10.05
C VAL A 139 9.57 16.82 9.98
N ILE A 140 8.48 16.09 10.03
CA ILE A 140 8.47 14.62 9.95
C ILE A 140 8.26 14.23 8.49
N ALA A 141 9.30 13.72 7.85
CA ALA A 141 9.30 13.33 6.45
C ALA A 141 9.15 11.82 6.32
N THR A 142 7.95 11.35 5.99
CA THR A 142 7.63 9.93 5.79
C THR A 142 7.86 9.54 4.33
N HIS A 143 8.70 8.51 4.14
CA HIS A 143 9.08 7.95 2.86
C HIS A 143 8.39 6.59 2.68
N HIS A 144 7.38 6.52 1.81
CA HIS A 144 6.71 5.26 1.48
C HIS A 144 7.48 4.49 0.41
N ASP A 145 8.16 5.20 -0.48
CA ASP A 145 9.11 4.68 -1.47
C ASP A 145 10.08 5.80 -1.91
N PHE A 146 11.18 5.41 -2.54
CA PHE A 146 12.21 6.32 -3.02
C PHE A 146 12.29 6.33 -4.55
N TYR A 147 12.80 7.43 -5.13
CA TYR A 147 12.94 7.57 -6.57
C TYR A 147 13.83 6.49 -7.19
N TRP A 148 14.86 6.05 -6.48
CA TRP A 148 15.74 4.96 -6.94
C TRP A 148 15.10 3.56 -6.93
N GLU A 149 13.91 3.40 -6.39
CA GLU A 149 13.12 2.18 -6.47
C GLU A 149 12.22 2.15 -7.71
N ARG A 150 12.15 3.26 -8.45
CA ARG A 150 11.27 3.44 -9.61
C ARG A 150 12.07 3.67 -10.87
N LYS A 151 11.88 2.82 -11.88
CA LYS A 151 12.60 2.88 -13.17
C LYS A 151 12.50 4.25 -13.86
N ASP A 152 11.36 4.93 -13.73
CA ASP A 152 11.10 6.23 -14.37
C ASP A 152 11.96 7.38 -13.83
N PHE A 153 12.70 7.19 -12.72
CA PHE A 153 13.48 8.21 -12.05
C PHE A 153 14.95 7.82 -11.80
N LEU A 154 15.38 6.65 -12.33
CA LEU A 154 16.70 6.11 -12.03
C LEU A 154 17.84 6.90 -12.70
N GLU A 155 17.58 7.47 -13.86
CA GLU A 155 18.61 8.10 -14.69
C GLU A 155 18.21 9.56 -14.96
N PRO A 156 18.75 10.52 -14.21
CA PRO A 156 18.61 11.93 -14.55
C PRO A 156 19.30 12.23 -15.89
N VAL A 157 18.72 13.13 -16.68
CA VAL A 157 19.17 13.41 -18.06
C VAL A 157 20.53 14.12 -18.11
N ASN A 158 20.94 14.81 -17.03
CA ASN A 158 22.21 15.53 -16.93
C ASN A 158 22.70 15.66 -15.49
N GLU A 159 23.93 16.17 -15.32
CA GLU A 159 24.57 16.33 -14.02
C GLU A 159 23.87 17.34 -13.12
N GLU A 160 23.30 18.43 -13.66
CA GLU A 160 22.60 19.46 -12.87
C GLU A 160 21.36 18.90 -12.21
N VAL A 161 20.58 18.08 -12.93
CA VAL A 161 19.42 17.38 -12.34
C VAL A 161 19.87 16.35 -11.30
N ALA A 162 20.97 15.62 -11.56
CA ALA A 162 21.54 14.69 -10.62
C ALA A 162 21.95 15.38 -9.31
N GLU A 163 22.64 16.53 -9.40
CA GLU A 163 23.06 17.34 -8.27
C GLU A 163 21.85 17.90 -7.50
N TYR A 164 20.79 18.32 -8.21
CA TYR A 164 19.57 18.81 -7.60
C TYR A 164 18.84 17.70 -6.81
N LEU A 165 18.76 16.50 -7.36
CA LEU A 165 18.23 15.32 -6.65
C LEU A 165 19.10 14.97 -5.44
N GLU A 166 20.42 15.00 -5.60
CA GLU A 166 21.35 14.74 -4.50
C GLU A 166 21.15 15.74 -3.36
N THR A 167 20.89 16.99 -3.67
CA THR A 167 20.74 18.07 -2.70
C THR A 167 19.41 18.05 -1.96
N TYR A 168 18.30 17.70 -2.64
CA TYR A 168 16.94 17.90 -2.13
C TYR A 168 16.08 16.65 -1.98
N VAL A 169 16.51 15.49 -2.51
CA VAL A 169 15.64 14.29 -2.55
C VAL A 169 16.37 13.05 -2.00
N PRO A 170 16.40 12.86 -0.68
CA PRO A 170 16.05 13.78 0.43
C PRO A 170 17.12 14.84 0.68
N PRO A 171 16.75 15.96 1.31
CA PRO A 171 17.70 17.02 1.60
C PRO A 171 18.69 16.62 2.69
N LEU A 172 19.95 17.01 2.48
CA LEU A 172 21.03 16.78 3.43
C LEU A 172 21.11 17.89 4.49
N GLN A 173 21.57 17.54 5.69
CA GLN A 173 22.01 18.48 6.73
C GLN A 173 20.96 19.54 7.16
N ILE A 174 19.70 19.11 7.36
CA ILE A 174 18.67 19.95 7.96
C ILE A 174 18.23 19.30 9.28
N ASN A 175 18.68 19.86 10.41
CA ASN A 175 18.62 19.23 11.71
C ASN A 175 17.21 19.00 12.27
N ASN A 176 16.23 19.80 11.85
CA ASN A 176 14.83 19.68 12.28
C ASN A 176 13.99 18.76 11.37
N ILE A 177 14.58 18.10 10.39
CA ILE A 177 13.92 17.06 9.60
C ILE A 177 14.17 15.69 10.24
N ILE A 178 13.10 15.03 10.62
CA ILE A 178 13.06 13.65 11.10
C ILE A 178 12.62 12.77 9.94
N HIS A 179 13.53 11.96 9.41
CA HIS A 179 13.22 11.03 8.33
C HIS A 179 12.59 9.74 8.88
N VAL A 180 11.49 9.32 8.29
CA VAL A 180 10.76 8.11 8.63
C VAL A 180 10.65 7.23 7.39
N CYS A 181 11.13 6.00 7.48
CA CYS A 181 10.92 4.96 6.46
C CYS A 181 9.86 3.98 6.94
N ILE A 182 9.09 3.40 6.03
CA ILE A 182 8.06 2.42 6.39
C ILE A 182 8.63 1.00 6.59
N ASN A 183 9.88 0.75 6.22
CA ASN A 183 10.55 -0.54 6.39
C ASN A 183 12.07 -0.39 6.59
N SER A 184 12.70 -1.44 7.09
CA SER A 184 14.14 -1.47 7.39
C SER A 184 15.02 -1.48 6.14
N LEU A 185 14.57 -2.03 5.03
CA LEU A 185 15.31 -2.04 3.77
C LEU A 185 15.45 -0.62 3.20
N ALA A 186 14.36 0.13 3.20
CA ALA A 186 14.35 1.53 2.79
C ALA A 186 15.24 2.39 3.71
N GLN A 187 15.20 2.15 5.03
CA GLN A 187 16.07 2.81 6.00
C GLN A 187 17.55 2.54 5.71
N ALA A 188 17.91 1.27 5.50
CA ALA A 188 19.28 0.87 5.21
C ALA A 188 19.80 1.49 3.90
N GLU A 189 18.95 1.50 2.87
CA GLU A 189 19.30 2.05 1.56
C GLU A 189 19.42 3.59 1.62
N LEU A 190 18.57 4.28 2.37
CA LEU A 190 18.68 5.72 2.62
C LEU A 190 20.02 6.05 3.33
N LYS A 191 20.38 5.27 4.35
CA LYS A 191 21.65 5.43 5.05
C LYS A 191 22.84 5.19 4.12
N ARG A 192 22.77 4.14 3.30
CA ARG A 192 23.84 3.78 2.36
C ARG A 192 24.05 4.84 1.27
N ARG A 193 22.96 5.36 0.68
CA ARG A 193 23.01 6.31 -0.45
C ARG A 193 23.29 7.74 -0.01
N LYS A 194 22.68 8.18 1.06
CA LYS A 194 22.63 9.58 1.47
C LYS A 194 23.31 9.85 2.82
N GLY A 195 23.75 8.82 3.54
CA GLY A 195 24.26 9.00 4.90
C GLY A 195 23.20 9.43 5.93
N ILE A 196 21.91 9.51 5.52
CA ILE A 196 20.82 9.98 6.37
C ILE A 196 20.34 8.85 7.29
N SER A 197 20.20 9.15 8.58
CA SER A 197 19.55 8.26 9.54
C SER A 197 18.05 8.50 9.54
N ALA A 198 17.27 7.42 9.61
CA ALA A 198 15.81 7.48 9.66
C ALA A 198 15.28 6.56 10.77
N VAL A 199 14.04 6.81 11.22
CA VAL A 199 13.30 5.91 12.09
C VAL A 199 12.45 4.99 11.21
N VAL A 200 12.24 3.73 11.60
CA VAL A 200 11.30 2.84 10.91
C VAL A 200 9.97 2.87 11.65
N ILE A 201 8.94 3.34 10.98
CA ILE A 201 7.55 3.30 11.44
C ILE A 201 6.72 2.62 10.34
N PRO A 202 6.24 1.40 10.58
CA PRO A 202 5.46 0.66 9.59
C PRO A 202 4.10 1.31 9.34
N ASP A 203 3.45 0.89 8.25
CA ASP A 203 2.03 1.17 8.08
C ASP A 203 1.25 0.49 9.22
N VAL A 204 0.25 1.18 9.76
CA VAL A 204 -0.51 0.75 10.92
C VAL A 204 -1.97 0.47 10.57
N PHE A 205 -2.65 -0.26 11.47
CA PHE A 205 -4.05 -0.62 11.33
C PHE A 205 -4.76 -0.46 12.69
N ASP A 206 -6.02 -0.10 12.69
CA ASP A 206 -6.80 0.00 13.93
C ASP A 206 -7.26 -1.38 14.40
N PHE A 207 -6.49 -2.00 15.29
CA PHE A 207 -6.85 -3.29 15.90
C PHE A 207 -7.94 -3.18 16.98
N LYS A 208 -8.34 -1.97 17.35
CA LYS A 208 -9.41 -1.73 18.34
C LYS A 208 -10.77 -1.49 17.68
N GLN A 209 -10.80 -1.33 16.35
CA GLN A 209 -12.07 -1.20 15.65
C GLN A 209 -12.94 -2.45 15.81
N LYS A 210 -14.25 -2.29 15.56
CA LYS A 210 -15.18 -3.42 15.58
C LYS A 210 -14.77 -4.50 14.58
N SER A 211 -14.71 -5.74 15.03
CA SER A 211 -14.45 -6.89 14.16
C SER A 211 -15.45 -6.97 13.02
N TRP A 212 -14.97 -7.30 11.82
CA TRP A 212 -15.82 -7.51 10.66
C TRP A 212 -16.63 -8.80 10.85
N ALA A 213 -17.94 -8.72 10.63
CA ALA A 213 -18.87 -9.80 10.87
C ALA A 213 -20.00 -9.81 9.81
N PRO A 214 -20.69 -10.95 9.65
CA PRO A 214 -21.92 -10.98 8.87
C PRO A 214 -22.98 -10.05 9.48
N ASP A 215 -23.69 -9.31 8.64
CA ASP A 215 -24.79 -8.44 9.02
C ASP A 215 -25.86 -8.41 7.92
N GLU A 216 -26.94 -7.66 8.14
CA GLU A 216 -28.04 -7.54 7.18
C GLU A 216 -27.56 -6.99 5.84
N TYR A 217 -26.59 -6.05 5.85
CA TYR A 217 -26.07 -5.47 4.63
C TYR A 217 -25.29 -6.47 3.78
N ASN A 218 -24.40 -7.27 4.35
CA ASN A 218 -23.52 -8.14 3.58
C ASN A 218 -24.01 -9.59 3.42
N SER A 219 -25.11 -9.96 4.07
CA SER A 219 -25.65 -11.34 4.09
C SER A 219 -25.97 -11.93 2.69
N ASP A 220 -26.22 -11.09 1.71
CA ASP A 220 -26.54 -11.49 0.33
C ASP A 220 -25.32 -11.52 -0.61
N LEU A 221 -24.11 -11.15 -0.13
CA LEU A 221 -22.91 -11.03 -0.98
C LEU A 221 -22.63 -12.29 -1.78
N LEU A 222 -22.54 -13.45 -1.15
CA LEU A 222 -22.23 -14.70 -1.85
C LEU A 222 -23.26 -15.02 -2.93
N ARG A 223 -24.55 -14.84 -2.63
CA ARG A 223 -25.63 -15.03 -3.60
C ARG A 223 -25.51 -14.05 -4.77
N THR A 224 -25.22 -12.79 -4.50
CA THR A 224 -25.07 -11.73 -5.51
C THR A 224 -23.95 -12.05 -6.51
N ILE A 225 -22.85 -12.63 -6.05
CA ILE A 225 -21.73 -13.03 -6.92
C ILE A 225 -21.85 -14.47 -7.45
N GLY A 226 -22.94 -15.18 -7.14
CA GLY A 226 -23.19 -16.55 -7.59
C GLY A 226 -22.21 -17.58 -7.00
N VAL A 227 -21.96 -17.49 -5.69
CA VAL A 227 -21.15 -18.42 -4.89
C VAL A 227 -22.07 -19.08 -3.87
N LYS A 228 -21.98 -20.41 -3.71
CA LYS A 228 -22.80 -21.16 -2.77
C LYS A 228 -22.26 -21.00 -1.34
N PRO A 229 -23.12 -21.08 -0.30
CA PRO A 229 -22.69 -20.97 1.09
C PRO A 229 -21.64 -22.03 1.49
N ASN A 230 -21.69 -23.21 0.88
CA ASN A 230 -20.77 -24.33 1.14
C ASN A 230 -19.56 -24.37 0.18
N ASP A 231 -19.40 -23.41 -0.74
CA ASP A 231 -18.19 -23.29 -1.57
C ASP A 231 -17.01 -22.83 -0.68
N LEU A 232 -15.81 -23.34 -0.97
CA LEU A 232 -14.58 -22.82 -0.38
C LEU A 232 -14.20 -21.52 -1.07
N VAL A 233 -14.20 -20.42 -0.34
CA VAL A 233 -13.96 -19.08 -0.85
C VAL A 233 -12.51 -18.65 -0.58
N ILE A 234 -11.76 -18.44 -1.65
CA ILE A 234 -10.39 -17.92 -1.60
C ILE A 234 -10.41 -16.48 -2.10
N LEU A 235 -9.94 -15.54 -1.29
CA LEU A 235 -9.89 -14.12 -1.65
C LEU A 235 -8.46 -13.67 -1.98
N GLN A 236 -8.31 -12.93 -3.07
CA GLN A 236 -7.19 -12.03 -3.29
C GLN A 236 -7.73 -10.60 -3.41
N ALA A 237 -7.49 -9.79 -2.39
CA ALA A 237 -8.07 -8.46 -2.21
C ALA A 237 -7.29 -7.33 -2.93
N THR A 238 -6.17 -7.65 -3.60
CA THR A 238 -5.29 -6.66 -4.22
C THR A 238 -5.77 -6.21 -5.60
N ARG A 239 -5.29 -5.02 -6.04
CA ARG A 239 -5.38 -4.62 -7.46
C ARG A 239 -4.73 -5.65 -8.37
N ILE A 240 -5.21 -5.72 -9.62
CA ILE A 240 -4.67 -6.62 -10.64
C ILE A 240 -3.51 -5.92 -11.36
N VAL A 241 -2.32 -6.05 -10.79
CA VAL A 241 -1.05 -5.52 -11.31
C VAL A 241 0.06 -6.56 -11.13
N LYS A 242 1.06 -6.59 -12.02
CA LYS A 242 2.10 -7.64 -12.07
C LYS A 242 2.77 -7.92 -10.73
N ARG A 243 3.13 -6.86 -9.97
CA ARG A 243 3.82 -7.03 -8.68
C ARG A 243 2.99 -7.75 -7.61
N LYS A 244 1.67 -7.90 -7.82
CA LYS A 244 0.77 -8.63 -6.90
C LYS A 244 0.77 -10.14 -7.13
N GLY A 245 1.44 -10.65 -8.17
CA GLY A 245 1.70 -12.08 -8.37
C GLY A 245 0.45 -12.96 -8.44
N ILE A 246 -0.65 -12.46 -9.04
CA ILE A 246 -1.95 -13.17 -9.07
C ILE A 246 -1.83 -14.53 -9.74
N GLU A 247 -0.92 -14.68 -10.70
CA GLU A 247 -0.60 -15.94 -11.33
C GLU A 247 -0.12 -17.03 -10.37
N LEU A 248 0.50 -16.65 -9.25
CA LEU A 248 0.92 -17.59 -8.19
C LEU A 248 -0.30 -18.07 -7.39
N THR A 249 -1.31 -17.20 -7.18
CA THR A 249 -2.61 -17.65 -6.66
C THR A 249 -3.27 -18.66 -7.58
N ILE A 250 -3.27 -18.40 -8.90
CA ILE A 250 -3.84 -19.35 -9.88
C ILE A 250 -3.09 -20.69 -9.82
N GLN A 251 -1.76 -20.67 -9.74
CA GLN A 251 -0.95 -21.87 -9.61
C GLN A 251 -1.28 -22.63 -8.32
N PHE A 252 -1.45 -21.93 -7.20
CA PHE A 252 -1.84 -22.50 -5.91
C PHE A 252 -3.27 -23.07 -5.92
N VAL A 253 -4.26 -22.33 -6.41
CA VAL A 253 -5.66 -22.78 -6.45
C VAL A 253 -5.82 -24.02 -7.33
N ARG A 254 -5.12 -24.06 -8.47
CA ARG A 254 -5.08 -25.26 -9.34
C ARG A 254 -4.57 -26.50 -8.58
N GLU A 255 -3.54 -26.34 -7.75
CA GLU A 255 -3.00 -27.45 -6.98
C GLU A 255 -3.94 -27.83 -5.83
N LEU A 256 -4.60 -26.87 -5.21
CA LEU A 256 -5.61 -27.11 -4.18
C LEU A 256 -6.82 -27.86 -4.75
N GLU A 257 -7.27 -27.50 -5.98
CA GLU A 257 -8.33 -28.22 -6.70
C GLU A 257 -7.99 -29.70 -6.96
N ARG A 258 -6.73 -30.00 -7.29
CA ARG A 258 -6.26 -31.40 -7.45
C ARG A 258 -6.33 -32.22 -6.18
N GLN A 259 -6.36 -31.57 -5.03
CA GLN A 259 -6.41 -32.20 -3.71
C GLN A 259 -7.76 -32.01 -3.01
N LYS A 260 -8.79 -31.55 -3.71
CA LYS A 260 -10.11 -31.21 -3.18
C LYS A 260 -10.75 -32.36 -2.40
N ASP A 261 -10.53 -33.60 -2.83
CA ASP A 261 -11.08 -34.78 -2.16
C ASP A 261 -10.68 -34.86 -0.68
N LYS A 262 -9.53 -34.30 -0.31
CA LYS A 262 -9.08 -34.22 1.09
C LYS A 262 -9.89 -33.25 1.95
N LEU A 263 -10.62 -32.32 1.32
CA LEU A 263 -11.52 -31.36 1.98
C LEU A 263 -12.97 -31.88 2.03
N THR A 264 -13.36 -32.69 1.05
CA THR A 264 -14.73 -33.19 0.92
C THR A 264 -15.15 -34.00 2.15
N GLY A 265 -16.33 -33.71 2.68
CA GLY A 265 -16.86 -34.29 3.92
C GLY A 265 -16.25 -33.73 5.21
N LYS A 266 -15.39 -32.71 5.13
CA LYS A 266 -14.79 -32.05 6.31
C LYS A 266 -15.55 -30.79 6.68
N THR A 267 -15.50 -30.43 7.95
CA THR A 267 -15.90 -29.13 8.47
C THR A 267 -14.64 -28.27 8.63
N LEU A 268 -14.68 -27.06 8.11
CA LEU A 268 -13.59 -26.09 8.20
C LEU A 268 -13.52 -25.46 9.60
N TYR A 269 -12.38 -24.80 9.90
CA TYR A 269 -12.11 -24.11 11.17
C TYR A 269 -13.20 -23.09 11.56
N ASN A 270 -13.90 -22.51 10.56
CA ASN A 270 -14.98 -21.53 10.72
C ASN A 270 -16.39 -22.16 10.75
N GLY A 271 -16.49 -23.49 10.81
CA GLY A 271 -17.76 -24.23 10.88
C GLY A 271 -18.41 -24.56 9.53
N LYS A 272 -17.84 -24.09 8.39
CA LYS A 272 -18.37 -24.39 7.06
C LYS A 272 -18.15 -25.86 6.70
N ALA A 273 -19.20 -26.56 6.26
CA ALA A 273 -19.12 -27.93 5.77
C ALA A 273 -18.80 -27.96 4.27
N ILE A 274 -17.77 -28.69 3.88
CA ILE A 274 -17.42 -28.93 2.46
C ILE A 274 -18.05 -30.26 2.04
N THR A 275 -18.87 -30.21 1.00
CA THR A 275 -19.59 -31.38 0.45
C THR A 275 -19.08 -31.73 -0.96
N ASN A 276 -19.55 -32.82 -1.54
CA ASN A 276 -19.23 -33.18 -2.92
C ASN A 276 -19.61 -32.07 -3.93
N ASP A 277 -20.68 -31.31 -3.65
CA ASP A 277 -21.19 -30.22 -4.49
C ASP A 277 -20.49 -28.88 -4.25
N SER A 278 -19.62 -28.78 -3.27
CA SER A 278 -18.84 -27.58 -3.00
C SER A 278 -17.80 -27.36 -4.08
N ASN A 279 -17.59 -26.10 -4.44
CA ASN A 279 -16.52 -25.70 -5.35
C ASN A 279 -15.41 -24.97 -4.58
N ILE A 280 -14.22 -24.88 -5.16
CA ILE A 280 -13.21 -23.91 -4.75
C ILE A 280 -13.39 -22.69 -5.65
N VAL A 281 -13.65 -21.53 -5.08
CA VAL A 281 -13.93 -20.30 -5.82
C VAL A 281 -12.90 -19.25 -5.48
N LEU A 282 -12.16 -18.79 -6.48
CA LEU A 282 -11.24 -17.67 -6.36
C LEU A 282 -11.99 -16.35 -6.58
N ILE A 283 -11.93 -15.45 -5.61
CA ILE A 283 -12.46 -14.09 -5.72
C ILE A 283 -11.31 -13.11 -5.92
N LEU A 284 -11.34 -12.36 -7.02
CA LEU A 284 -10.45 -11.25 -7.32
C LEU A 284 -11.24 -9.94 -7.12
N ALA A 285 -11.00 -9.26 -5.99
CA ALA A 285 -11.79 -8.09 -5.61
C ALA A 285 -11.24 -6.76 -6.15
N GLY A 286 -9.95 -6.73 -6.53
CA GLY A 286 -9.33 -5.52 -7.05
C GLY A 286 -9.56 -5.28 -8.55
N TYR A 287 -9.42 -4.03 -8.97
CA TYR A 287 -9.48 -3.64 -10.38
C TYR A 287 -8.13 -3.77 -11.06
N ALA A 288 -8.14 -3.86 -12.40
CA ALA A 288 -6.94 -3.75 -13.23
C ALA A 288 -6.77 -2.30 -13.71
N GLU A 289 -5.55 -1.80 -13.65
CA GLU A 289 -5.20 -0.50 -14.21
C GLU A 289 -5.10 -0.57 -15.74
N GLU A 290 -5.22 0.58 -16.41
CA GLU A 290 -5.33 0.62 -17.88
C GLU A 290 -4.11 0.05 -18.60
N PHE A 291 -2.92 0.29 -18.05
CA PHE A 291 -1.65 -0.23 -18.58
C PHE A 291 -1.42 -1.72 -18.27
N ASP A 292 -2.24 -2.34 -17.44
CA ASP A 292 -2.16 -3.76 -17.08
C ASP A 292 -3.16 -4.64 -17.86
N LYS A 293 -3.84 -4.13 -18.89
CA LYS A 293 -4.82 -4.87 -19.70
C LYS A 293 -4.27 -6.18 -20.27
N GLN A 294 -3.02 -6.17 -20.76
CA GLN A 294 -2.39 -7.39 -21.27
C GLN A 294 -2.14 -8.41 -20.17
N TYR A 295 -1.70 -7.95 -18.99
CA TYR A 295 -1.53 -8.82 -17.84
C TYR A 295 -2.86 -9.46 -17.42
N LEU A 296 -3.94 -8.68 -17.31
CA LEU A 296 -5.27 -9.20 -17.03
C LEU A 296 -5.72 -10.24 -18.07
N LYS A 297 -5.46 -10.01 -19.37
CA LYS A 297 -5.78 -10.98 -20.41
C LYS A 297 -5.02 -12.29 -20.18
N ASN A 298 -3.71 -12.23 -19.95
CA ASN A 298 -2.87 -13.41 -19.70
C ASN A 298 -3.35 -14.18 -18.44
N LEU A 299 -3.79 -13.48 -17.39
CA LEU A 299 -4.37 -14.10 -16.20
C LEU A 299 -5.68 -14.84 -16.53
N LYS A 300 -6.59 -14.21 -17.28
CA LYS A 300 -7.85 -14.85 -17.72
C LYS A 300 -7.58 -16.11 -18.52
N ASP A 301 -6.62 -16.08 -19.45
CA ASP A 301 -6.23 -17.24 -20.24
C ASP A 301 -5.66 -18.38 -19.34
N LYS A 302 -4.85 -18.03 -18.34
CA LYS A 302 -4.31 -18.99 -17.36
C LYS A 302 -5.41 -19.59 -16.48
N ILE A 303 -6.38 -18.77 -16.01
CA ILE A 303 -7.56 -19.22 -15.25
C ILE A 303 -8.38 -20.21 -16.07
N ASN A 304 -8.71 -19.88 -17.34
CA ASN A 304 -9.47 -20.74 -18.22
C ASN A 304 -8.74 -22.07 -18.50
N THR A 305 -7.44 -22.01 -18.78
CA THR A 305 -6.60 -23.21 -19.02
C THR A 305 -6.54 -24.09 -17.77
N ALA A 306 -6.51 -23.49 -16.58
CA ALA A 306 -6.48 -24.21 -15.31
C ALA A 306 -7.88 -24.69 -14.85
N ASN A 307 -8.95 -24.28 -15.53
CA ASN A 307 -10.36 -24.55 -15.20
C ASN A 307 -10.73 -24.16 -13.75
N ILE A 308 -10.27 -22.97 -13.32
CA ILE A 308 -10.52 -22.46 -11.96
C ILE A 308 -11.79 -21.59 -11.96
N LYS A 309 -12.72 -21.89 -11.06
CA LYS A 309 -13.87 -21.04 -10.83
C LYS A 309 -13.44 -19.71 -10.22
N THR A 310 -13.56 -18.64 -10.99
CA THR A 310 -13.10 -17.30 -10.57
C THR A 310 -14.19 -16.25 -10.70
N LYS A 311 -14.28 -15.35 -9.73
CA LYS A 311 -15.17 -14.19 -9.72
C LYS A 311 -14.36 -12.90 -9.68
N PHE A 312 -14.55 -12.05 -10.67
CA PHE A 312 -14.01 -10.69 -10.70
C PHE A 312 -15.12 -9.76 -10.18
N ILE A 313 -14.94 -9.18 -9.00
CA ILE A 313 -16.02 -8.46 -8.32
C ILE A 313 -15.72 -6.97 -8.07
N HIS A 314 -14.67 -6.43 -8.67
CA HIS A 314 -14.25 -5.03 -8.46
C HIS A 314 -15.35 -4.00 -8.71
N GLN A 315 -16.36 -4.29 -9.55
CA GLN A 315 -17.50 -3.40 -9.81
C GLN A 315 -18.55 -3.41 -8.69
N LEU A 316 -18.47 -4.35 -7.77
CA LEU A 316 -19.37 -4.52 -6.64
C LEU A 316 -18.72 -4.15 -5.31
N VAL A 317 -17.42 -3.80 -5.34
CA VAL A 317 -16.62 -3.54 -4.13
C VAL A 317 -16.04 -2.13 -4.18
N GLY A 318 -16.24 -1.38 -3.11
CA GLY A 318 -15.69 -0.04 -2.89
C GLY A 318 -14.89 0.05 -1.60
N ALA A 319 -14.36 1.24 -1.33
CA ALA A 319 -13.72 1.54 -0.05
C ALA A 319 -14.72 1.47 1.10
N GLU A 320 -15.95 1.94 0.85
CA GLU A 320 -17.04 1.95 1.80
C GLU A 320 -18.30 1.33 1.18
N ARG A 321 -19.22 0.92 2.05
CA ARG A 321 -20.55 0.46 1.66
C ARG A 321 -21.38 1.61 1.11
N SER A 322 -22.12 1.42 0.03
CA SER A 322 -23.06 2.42 -0.46
C SER A 322 -24.27 1.78 -1.15
N TYR A 323 -25.40 2.49 -1.07
CA TYR A 323 -26.60 2.23 -1.84
C TYR A 323 -26.71 3.32 -2.91
N GLY A 324 -26.51 2.95 -4.16
CA GLY A 324 -26.76 3.78 -5.34
C GLY A 324 -27.63 3.00 -6.32
N ASP A 325 -27.41 3.18 -7.62
CA ASP A 325 -28.04 2.36 -8.67
C ASP A 325 -27.73 0.86 -8.48
N LYS A 326 -26.60 0.57 -7.88
CA LYS A 326 -26.20 -0.78 -7.46
C LYS A 326 -25.69 -0.73 -6.03
N LYS A 327 -25.93 -1.81 -5.29
CA LYS A 327 -25.35 -2.03 -3.96
C LYS A 327 -23.85 -2.26 -4.09
N ILE A 328 -23.05 -1.49 -3.36
CA ILE A 328 -21.60 -1.60 -3.30
C ILE A 328 -21.21 -2.12 -1.92
N TYR A 329 -20.56 -3.27 -1.88
CA TYR A 329 -20.00 -3.84 -0.66
C TYR A 329 -18.65 -3.18 -0.37
N SER A 330 -18.26 -3.14 0.91
CA SER A 330 -16.87 -2.81 1.26
C SER A 330 -15.96 -4.02 1.01
N LEU A 331 -14.67 -3.77 0.86
CA LEU A 331 -13.69 -4.87 0.79
C LEU A 331 -13.76 -5.77 2.05
N TRP A 332 -14.06 -5.18 3.20
CA TRP A 332 -14.22 -5.89 4.48
C TRP A 332 -15.36 -6.91 4.44
N ASP A 333 -16.45 -6.63 3.73
CA ASP A 333 -17.54 -7.59 3.55
C ASP A 333 -17.07 -8.86 2.83
N VAL A 334 -16.13 -8.74 1.90
CA VAL A 334 -15.57 -9.90 1.20
C VAL A 334 -14.68 -10.74 2.11
N TYR A 335 -13.88 -10.10 2.99
CA TYR A 335 -13.10 -10.81 4.00
C TYR A 335 -13.98 -11.66 4.93
N VAL A 336 -15.14 -11.14 5.34
CA VAL A 336 -16.08 -11.84 6.23
C VAL A 336 -16.44 -13.23 5.71
N PHE A 337 -16.76 -13.34 4.41
CA PHE A 337 -17.19 -14.59 3.78
C PHE A 337 -16.05 -15.42 3.17
N SER A 338 -14.82 -14.98 3.28
CA SER A 338 -13.66 -15.70 2.78
C SER A 338 -13.17 -16.75 3.79
N ASP A 339 -12.74 -17.90 3.30
CA ASP A 339 -12.21 -19.00 4.11
C ASP A 339 -10.68 -19.01 4.14
N LEU A 340 -10.05 -18.51 3.10
CA LEU A 340 -8.61 -18.46 2.90
C LEU A 340 -8.24 -17.19 2.11
N ILE A 341 -7.18 -16.53 2.51
CA ILE A 341 -6.68 -15.35 1.79
C ILE A 341 -5.40 -15.71 1.07
N THR A 342 -5.22 -15.20 -0.16
CA THR A 342 -3.95 -15.29 -0.88
C THR A 342 -3.31 -13.93 -1.02
N TYR A 343 -2.02 -13.84 -0.70
CA TYR A 343 -1.21 -12.63 -0.81
C TYR A 343 0.16 -12.93 -1.43
N PRO A 344 0.21 -13.27 -2.72
CA PRO A 344 1.44 -13.69 -3.39
C PRO A 344 2.23 -12.51 -3.96
N SER A 345 2.09 -11.31 -3.40
CA SER A 345 2.82 -10.12 -3.85
C SER A 345 4.33 -10.38 -3.85
N ILE A 346 4.99 -10.04 -4.94
CA ILE A 346 6.45 -10.21 -5.11
C ILE A 346 7.23 -8.99 -4.61
N PHE A 347 6.57 -7.85 -4.54
CA PHE A 347 7.14 -6.60 -4.03
C PHE A 347 6.07 -5.74 -3.37
N GLU A 348 6.36 -5.28 -2.13
CA GLU A 348 5.54 -4.36 -1.35
C GLU A 348 6.43 -3.43 -0.53
N GLY A 349 5.97 -2.20 -0.33
CA GLY A 349 6.60 -1.27 0.60
C GLY A 349 6.40 -1.69 2.05
N TRP A 350 5.22 -2.26 2.38
CA TRP A 350 4.92 -2.84 3.68
C TRP A 350 4.08 -4.12 3.52
N GLY A 351 2.76 -4.03 3.44
CA GLY A 351 1.90 -5.20 3.30
C GLY A 351 0.54 -5.03 3.96
N ASN A 352 -0.18 -3.98 3.64
CA ASN A 352 -1.48 -3.67 4.28
C ASN A 352 -2.46 -4.84 4.21
N GLN A 353 -2.57 -5.54 3.07
CA GLN A 353 -3.44 -6.70 2.95
C GLN A 353 -3.04 -7.85 3.91
N PHE A 354 -1.75 -8.00 4.24
CA PHE A 354 -1.32 -8.98 5.24
C PHE A 354 -1.92 -8.61 6.61
N ILE A 355 -1.80 -7.35 7.02
CA ILE A 355 -2.32 -6.87 8.31
C ILE A 355 -3.87 -6.95 8.35
N GLU A 356 -4.55 -6.59 7.26
CA GLU A 356 -6.00 -6.77 7.11
C GLU A 356 -6.43 -8.22 7.30
N THR A 357 -5.66 -9.16 6.73
CA THR A 357 -5.91 -10.60 6.88
C THR A 357 -5.73 -11.06 8.32
N VAL A 358 -4.70 -10.55 9.00
CA VAL A 358 -4.46 -10.80 10.43
C VAL A 358 -5.62 -10.28 11.28
N PHE A 359 -6.07 -9.04 11.02
CA PHE A 359 -7.23 -8.47 11.70
C PHE A 359 -8.52 -9.28 11.45
N ALA A 360 -8.75 -9.71 10.21
CA ALA A 360 -9.89 -10.54 9.82
C ALA A 360 -9.82 -11.98 10.38
N LYS A 361 -8.73 -12.36 11.04
CA LYS A 361 -8.49 -13.70 11.58
C LYS A 361 -8.71 -14.79 10.51
N LYS A 362 -8.06 -14.64 9.35
CA LYS A 362 -8.14 -15.62 8.25
C LYS A 362 -6.78 -16.26 8.01
N PRO A 363 -6.73 -17.58 7.67
CA PRO A 363 -5.51 -18.19 7.19
C PRO A 363 -5.03 -17.49 5.92
N ILE A 364 -3.71 -17.32 5.76
CA ILE A 364 -3.10 -16.64 4.62
C ILE A 364 -2.07 -17.51 3.92
N VAL A 365 -2.15 -17.55 2.59
CA VAL A 365 -1.12 -18.09 1.70
C VAL A 365 -0.33 -16.93 1.12
N LEU A 366 0.97 -16.87 1.41
CA LEU A 366 1.81 -15.70 1.15
C LEU A 366 3.07 -16.09 0.38
N PHE A 367 3.46 -15.28 -0.62
CA PHE A 367 4.81 -15.29 -1.16
C PHE A 367 5.69 -14.36 -0.31
N GLU A 368 6.82 -14.84 0.16
CA GLU A 368 7.70 -14.12 1.07
C GLU A 368 8.48 -13.03 0.32
N TYR A 369 7.89 -11.85 0.17
CA TYR A 369 8.55 -10.69 -0.46
C TYR A 369 9.64 -10.09 0.46
N PRO A 370 10.57 -9.29 -0.08
CA PRO A 370 11.75 -8.81 0.68
C PRO A 370 11.43 -8.16 2.03
N VAL A 371 10.48 -7.21 2.07
CA VAL A 371 10.09 -6.52 3.31
C VAL A 371 9.42 -7.47 4.31
N PHE A 372 8.63 -8.44 3.85
CA PHE A 372 8.11 -9.48 4.75
C PHE A 372 9.25 -10.25 5.44
N ILE A 373 10.27 -10.63 4.68
CA ILE A 373 11.41 -11.41 5.21
C ILE A 373 12.21 -10.57 6.23
N SER A 374 12.48 -9.30 5.93
CA SER A 374 13.34 -8.44 6.78
C SER A 374 12.62 -7.97 8.05
N ASP A 375 11.34 -7.59 7.94
CA ASP A 375 10.65 -6.88 9.00
C ASP A 375 9.56 -7.70 9.69
N ILE A 376 8.71 -8.41 8.94
CA ILE A 376 7.49 -9.03 9.47
C ILE A 376 7.70 -10.48 9.91
N LYS A 377 8.48 -11.27 9.17
CA LYS A 377 8.65 -12.72 9.40
C LYS A 377 9.15 -13.05 10.81
N LYS A 378 10.03 -12.21 11.37
CA LYS A 378 10.60 -12.37 12.73
C LYS A 378 9.57 -12.24 13.85
N GLU A 379 8.41 -11.66 13.58
CA GLU A 379 7.34 -11.48 14.56
C GLU A 379 6.60 -12.78 14.87
N GLY A 380 6.74 -13.81 14.02
CA GLY A 380 6.33 -15.18 14.31
C GLY A 380 4.87 -15.51 13.99
N TYR A 381 4.31 -14.92 12.96
CA TYR A 381 2.96 -15.21 12.46
C TYR A 381 2.81 -16.65 11.95
N PHE A 382 1.66 -17.25 12.23
CA PHE A 382 1.20 -18.43 11.53
C PHE A 382 0.72 -18.05 10.12
N LEU A 383 1.31 -18.65 9.10
CA LEU A 383 0.97 -18.46 7.69
C LEU A 383 1.39 -19.67 6.86
N ILE A 384 0.90 -19.75 5.64
CA ILE A 384 1.26 -20.77 4.66
C ILE A 384 2.15 -20.10 3.59
N SER A 385 3.38 -20.62 3.46
CA SER A 385 4.39 -20.00 2.60
C SER A 385 4.45 -20.63 1.20
N LEU A 386 4.44 -19.78 0.19
CA LEU A 386 4.80 -20.13 -1.21
C LEU A 386 6.32 -20.06 -1.47
N GLY A 387 7.12 -19.73 -0.43
CA GLY A 387 8.54 -19.43 -0.56
C GLY A 387 8.81 -18.01 -1.02
N SER A 388 10.08 -17.73 -1.38
CA SER A 388 10.56 -16.39 -1.76
C SER A 388 11.30 -16.39 -3.11
N LYS A 389 11.29 -17.50 -3.85
CA LYS A 389 12.05 -17.64 -5.10
C LYS A 389 11.10 -17.87 -6.28
N ILE A 390 11.24 -17.03 -7.29
CA ILE A 390 10.62 -17.22 -8.60
C ILE A 390 11.48 -18.21 -9.38
N ARG A 391 10.86 -19.22 -10.02
CA ARG A 391 11.51 -20.22 -10.84
C ARG A 391 11.78 -19.68 -12.26
N GLY A 392 10.87 -18.87 -12.79
CA GLY A 392 10.89 -18.34 -14.14
C GLY A 392 9.52 -17.87 -14.57
N ASN A 393 9.31 -17.73 -15.88
CA ASN A 393 8.04 -17.31 -16.46
C ASN A 393 7.48 -18.43 -17.35
N ASP A 394 6.15 -18.52 -17.42
CA ASP A 394 5.46 -19.35 -18.40
C ASP A 394 5.48 -18.72 -19.81
N LYS A 395 4.88 -19.41 -20.79
CA LYS A 395 4.77 -18.94 -22.19
C LYS A 395 4.05 -17.59 -22.36
N ASN A 396 3.27 -17.18 -21.38
CA ASN A 396 2.54 -15.91 -21.37
C ASN A 396 3.27 -14.82 -20.56
N ASN A 397 4.54 -15.06 -20.23
CA ASN A 397 5.36 -14.16 -19.40
C ASN A 397 4.78 -13.90 -18.00
N LEU A 398 4.06 -14.87 -17.44
CA LEU A 398 3.58 -14.90 -16.07
C LEU A 398 4.57 -15.69 -15.22
N ILE A 399 4.91 -15.15 -14.04
CA ILE A 399 5.88 -15.79 -13.14
C ILE A 399 5.34 -17.12 -12.58
N GLU A 400 6.28 -18.03 -12.33
CA GLU A 400 6.02 -19.32 -11.70
C GLU A 400 7.00 -19.60 -10.57
N ILE A 401 6.54 -20.34 -9.58
CA ILE A 401 7.34 -20.87 -8.49
C ILE A 401 7.45 -22.40 -8.62
N ASP A 402 8.33 -22.99 -7.81
CA ASP A 402 8.53 -24.44 -7.81
C ASP A 402 7.23 -25.17 -7.42
N VAL A 403 6.89 -26.20 -8.20
CA VAL A 403 5.67 -27.00 -8.00
C VAL A 403 5.68 -27.67 -6.61
N SER A 404 6.85 -28.05 -6.09
CA SER A 404 6.95 -28.65 -4.76
C SER A 404 6.53 -27.67 -3.66
N LYS A 405 6.82 -26.37 -3.81
CA LYS A 405 6.37 -25.31 -2.89
C LYS A 405 4.87 -25.10 -2.95
N VAL A 406 4.31 -25.11 -4.16
CA VAL A 406 2.86 -24.99 -4.37
C VAL A 406 2.12 -26.18 -3.76
N ASN A 407 2.61 -27.41 -4.00
CA ASN A 407 2.05 -28.65 -3.44
C ASN A 407 2.09 -28.62 -1.90
N LYS A 408 3.24 -28.24 -1.32
CA LYS A 408 3.38 -28.10 0.13
C LYS A 408 2.36 -27.07 0.68
N ALA A 409 2.24 -25.91 0.06
CA ALA A 409 1.29 -24.88 0.46
C ALA A 409 -0.16 -25.37 0.38
N ALA A 410 -0.53 -26.14 -0.64
CA ALA A 410 -1.87 -26.75 -0.75
C ALA A 410 -2.14 -27.74 0.41
N ILE A 411 -1.18 -28.60 0.75
CA ILE A 411 -1.29 -29.54 1.87
C ILE A 411 -1.43 -28.80 3.21
N GLU A 412 -0.58 -27.78 3.43
CA GLU A 412 -0.63 -26.94 4.64
C GLU A 412 -1.95 -26.17 4.74
N SER A 413 -2.48 -25.68 3.61
CA SER A 413 -3.80 -25.00 3.56
C SER A 413 -4.92 -25.95 3.94
N ILE A 414 -4.93 -27.18 3.41
CA ILE A 414 -5.94 -28.19 3.77
C ILE A 414 -5.87 -28.48 5.28
N LYS A 415 -4.68 -28.65 5.83
CA LYS A 415 -4.48 -28.85 7.27
C LYS A 415 -4.99 -27.66 8.07
N ALA A 416 -4.62 -26.43 7.69
CA ALA A 416 -5.08 -25.22 8.35
C ALA A 416 -6.61 -25.08 8.27
N LEU A 417 -7.21 -25.30 7.11
CA LEU A 417 -8.64 -25.19 6.91
C LEU A 417 -9.43 -26.20 7.75
N THR A 418 -8.90 -27.40 8.00
CA THR A 418 -9.64 -28.50 8.67
C THR A 418 -9.22 -28.72 10.13
N SER A 419 -8.23 -27.97 10.65
CA SER A 419 -7.81 -28.09 12.05
C SER A 419 -8.65 -27.21 12.97
N LYS A 420 -9.04 -27.75 14.12
CA LYS A 420 -9.68 -27.00 15.21
C LYS A 420 -8.74 -26.01 15.89
N GLU A 421 -7.43 -26.25 15.83
CA GLU A 421 -6.41 -25.38 16.42
C GLU A 421 -6.20 -24.09 15.62
N THR A 422 -6.68 -24.01 14.39
CA THR A 422 -6.46 -22.86 13.51
C THR A 422 -6.98 -21.57 14.13
N ASN A 423 -8.14 -21.59 14.79
CA ASN A 423 -8.65 -20.38 15.46
C ASN A 423 -7.70 -19.85 16.53
N ILE A 424 -7.06 -20.73 17.31
CA ILE A 424 -6.05 -20.36 18.34
C ILE A 424 -4.85 -19.69 17.67
N LEU A 425 -4.38 -20.23 16.53
CA LEU A 425 -3.27 -19.66 15.78
C LEU A 425 -3.61 -18.30 15.16
N LEU A 426 -4.85 -18.13 14.70
CA LEU A 426 -5.35 -16.86 14.15
C LEU A 426 -5.55 -15.81 15.25
N ASP A 427 -6.02 -16.19 16.43
CA ASP A 427 -6.10 -15.31 17.59
C ASP A 427 -4.71 -14.82 18.01
N ARG A 428 -3.72 -15.75 18.04
CA ARG A 428 -2.32 -15.37 18.27
C ARG A 428 -1.78 -14.41 17.21
N ASN A 429 -2.10 -14.63 15.92
CA ASN A 429 -1.74 -13.69 14.87
C ASN A 429 -2.33 -12.31 15.13
N PHE A 430 -3.59 -12.24 15.53
CA PHE A 430 -4.25 -10.98 15.88
C PHE A 430 -3.52 -10.27 17.03
N GLU A 431 -3.14 -10.99 18.09
CA GLU A 431 -2.38 -10.41 19.22
C GLU A 431 -1.00 -9.87 18.78
N ILE A 432 -0.30 -10.60 17.88
CA ILE A 432 0.96 -10.15 17.30
C ILE A 432 0.72 -8.87 16.48
N GLY A 433 -0.28 -8.86 15.60
CA GLY A 433 -0.65 -7.69 14.80
C GLY A 433 -0.99 -6.47 15.66
N ALA A 434 -1.81 -6.66 16.70
CA ALA A 434 -2.16 -5.61 17.64
C ALA A 434 -0.95 -5.06 18.41
N ARG A 435 0.07 -5.88 18.66
CA ARG A 435 1.31 -5.45 19.31
C ARG A 435 2.21 -4.61 18.42
N TYR A 436 2.40 -5.01 17.16
CA TYR A 436 3.41 -4.44 16.28
C TYR A 436 2.87 -3.47 15.23
N HIS A 437 1.56 -3.51 14.95
CA HIS A 437 0.96 -2.77 13.82
C HIS A 437 -0.32 -1.99 14.22
N ASP A 438 -0.66 -1.93 15.51
CA ASP A 438 -1.78 -1.10 15.99
C ASP A 438 -1.44 0.41 15.88
N TYR A 439 -2.46 1.23 15.80
CA TYR A 439 -2.35 2.71 15.85
C TYR A 439 -1.50 3.22 17.01
N ASN A 440 -1.39 2.46 18.11
CA ASN A 440 -0.54 2.83 19.23
C ASN A 440 0.93 2.94 18.87
N VAL A 441 1.43 2.13 17.92
CA VAL A 441 2.82 2.20 17.44
C VAL A 441 3.12 3.57 16.83
N LEU A 442 2.21 4.06 15.99
CA LEU A 442 2.33 5.40 15.41
C LEU A 442 2.09 6.49 16.47
N ARG A 443 1.14 6.29 17.39
CA ARG A 443 0.84 7.22 18.48
C ARG A 443 2.06 7.45 19.39
N GLU A 444 2.74 6.39 19.81
CA GLU A 444 3.96 6.48 20.61
C GLU A 444 5.04 7.31 19.94
N PHE A 445 5.27 7.08 18.64
CA PHE A 445 6.20 7.90 17.87
C PHE A 445 5.77 9.37 17.81
N LEU A 446 4.48 9.64 17.53
CA LEU A 446 3.96 11.01 17.40
C LEU A 446 4.02 11.78 18.71
N THR A 447 3.88 11.13 19.87
CA THR A 447 3.94 11.76 21.21
C THR A 447 5.24 12.53 21.45
N THR A 448 6.31 12.19 20.74
CA THR A 448 7.59 12.91 20.83
C THR A 448 7.52 14.32 20.23
N TYR A 449 6.56 14.59 19.33
CA TYR A 449 6.53 15.83 18.52
C TYR A 449 5.28 16.70 18.77
N VAL A 450 4.24 16.13 19.40
CA VAL A 450 2.97 16.83 19.68
C VAL A 450 2.55 16.84 21.14
#